data_49760aa3599ce9e8d8a9b6be1f06e7d5
#
_entry.id   49760aa3599ce9e8d8a9b6be1f06e7d5
#
_cell.length_a   1.000
_cell.length_b   1.000
_cell.length_c   1.000
_cell.angle_alpha   90.00
_cell.angle_beta   90.00
_cell.angle_gamma   90.00
#
_symmetry.space_group_name_H-M   'P 1'
#
loop_
_entity.id
_entity.type
_entity.pdbx_description
1 polymer ?
#
loop_
_entity_poly.entity_id
_entity_poly.type
_entity_poly.pdbx_seq_one_letter_code
_entity_poly.pdbx_strand_id
1 'polypeptide(L)'
;ILDATMVKDGVVNFCENDFECVDKGFGEDQEVDVVVRPEDVYIGLLQEGKEDNWQLHGEVQSCIFKGVHYEMTVLTDNGYELMIQDYHAFEPGTKVGLLVKPEDIQVMKKERLCNCFEGEVLEDNRVRFLDEEWDIPERVAERFEVGEEVDVEVDFNRVNLQDDEEDGVLCGEVYFILYKGDHYHLTVRTDDGDDIFVDTNDVWDDGDRVGIRVAPSYIRLYKKSQEPGTKN
;
A
#
# COMPACT_ATOMS: atom_id res chain seq x y z
N ILE A 1 3.47 -9.88 6.45
CA ILE A 1 3.69 -8.67 5.64
C ILE A 1 3.27 -7.50 6.48
N LEU A 2 4.07 -6.44 6.50
CA LEU A 2 3.86 -5.23 7.28
C LEU A 2 3.88 -4.03 6.34
N ASP A 3 2.98 -3.07 6.58
CA ASP A 3 3.02 -1.77 5.92
C ASP A 3 4.27 -1.00 6.37
N ALA A 4 4.98 -0.40 5.43
CA ALA A 4 6.24 0.25 5.68
C ALA A 4 6.47 1.45 4.76
N THR A 5 7.47 2.26 5.09
CA THR A 5 7.91 3.39 4.26
C THR A 5 9.43 3.35 4.16
N MET A 6 9.96 3.44 2.95
CA MET A 6 11.39 3.63 2.75
C MET A 6 11.79 5.04 3.21
N VAL A 7 12.59 5.13 4.26
CA VAL A 7 13.12 6.43 4.73
C VAL A 7 14.21 6.93 3.78
N LYS A 8 15.06 6.00 3.36
CA LYS A 8 16.13 6.19 2.35
C LYS A 8 16.68 4.83 1.96
N ASP A 9 17.54 4.77 0.97
CA ASP A 9 18.23 3.54 0.60
C ASP A 9 18.90 2.87 1.81
N GLY A 10 18.52 1.62 2.07
CA GLY A 10 19.02 0.82 3.17
C GLY A 10 18.38 1.11 4.53
N VAL A 11 17.33 1.92 4.60
CA VAL A 11 16.56 2.18 5.84
C VAL A 11 15.07 2.20 5.55
N VAL A 12 14.32 1.35 6.22
CA VAL A 12 12.85 1.21 6.11
C VAL A 12 12.19 1.43 7.47
N ASN A 13 11.10 2.17 7.50
CA ASN A 13 10.29 2.38 8.71
C ASN A 13 9.09 1.44 8.70
N PHE A 14 8.94 0.63 9.73
CA PHE A 14 7.74 -0.16 10.03
C PHE A 14 7.60 -0.31 11.55
N CYS A 15 6.38 -0.59 12.03
CA CYS A 15 6.07 -0.58 13.46
C CYS A 15 6.57 0.68 14.17
N GLU A 16 6.49 1.85 13.51
CA GLU A 16 6.96 3.17 14.00
C GLU A 16 8.45 3.24 14.36
N ASN A 17 9.28 2.33 13.85
CA ASN A 17 10.72 2.31 14.06
C ASN A 17 11.49 2.18 12.75
N ASP A 18 12.67 2.78 12.70
CA ASP A 18 13.59 2.68 11.58
C ASP A 18 14.47 1.45 11.70
N PHE A 19 14.50 0.66 10.64
CA PHE A 19 15.31 -0.55 10.53
C PHE A 19 16.30 -0.41 9.38
N GLU A 20 17.54 -0.81 9.60
CA GLU A 20 18.47 -1.01 8.50
C GLU A 20 18.04 -2.23 7.66
N CYS A 21 18.10 -2.12 6.33
CA CYS A 21 17.84 -3.20 5.40
C CYS A 21 18.87 -3.21 4.27
N VAL A 22 18.95 -4.32 3.53
CA VAL A 22 19.90 -4.45 2.42
C VAL A 22 19.35 -3.89 1.10
N ASP A 23 18.03 -3.75 1.02
CA ASP A 23 17.32 -3.34 -0.19
C ASP A 23 17.50 -1.85 -0.50
N LYS A 24 17.55 -1.53 -1.80
CA LYS A 24 17.79 -0.18 -2.32
C LYS A 24 16.99 0.06 -3.60
N GLY A 25 16.86 1.34 -3.98
CA GLY A 25 16.26 1.71 -5.26
C GLY A 25 14.74 1.83 -5.24
N PHE A 26 14.14 1.93 -4.06
CA PHE A 26 12.68 2.17 -3.90
C PHE A 26 12.31 3.66 -3.90
N GLY A 27 13.29 4.56 -3.65
CA GLY A 27 13.03 5.99 -3.48
C GLY A 27 12.78 6.37 -2.01
N GLU A 28 13.02 7.64 -1.68
CA GLU A 28 12.75 8.20 -0.34
C GLU A 28 11.25 8.43 -0.18
N ASP A 29 10.74 8.22 1.03
CA ASP A 29 9.33 8.33 1.42
C ASP A 29 8.36 7.45 0.60
N GLN A 30 8.89 6.41 -0.07
CA GLN A 30 8.08 5.47 -0.85
C GLN A 30 7.40 4.46 0.07
N GLU A 31 6.08 4.32 -0.05
CA GLU A 31 5.34 3.23 0.60
C GLU A 31 5.74 1.88 0.00
N VAL A 32 6.03 0.95 0.88
CA VAL A 32 6.49 -0.41 0.55
C VAL A 32 5.83 -1.44 1.47
N ASP A 33 5.92 -2.69 1.10
CA ASP A 33 5.61 -3.81 1.98
C ASP A 33 6.91 -4.41 2.52
N VAL A 34 6.94 -4.72 3.81
CA VAL A 34 8.04 -5.43 4.44
C VAL A 34 7.62 -6.85 4.78
N VAL A 35 8.43 -7.81 4.39
CA VAL A 35 8.28 -9.20 4.77
C VAL A 35 9.42 -9.58 5.70
N VAL A 36 9.06 -9.97 6.93
CA VAL A 36 9.95 -10.60 7.90
C VAL A 36 9.36 -11.96 8.24
N ARG A 37 10.17 -12.99 8.21
CA ARG A 37 9.70 -14.34 8.58
C ARG A 37 9.65 -14.45 10.10
N PRO A 38 8.67 -15.16 10.67
CA PRO A 38 8.55 -15.33 12.11
C PRO A 38 9.79 -15.94 12.78
N GLU A 39 10.54 -16.79 12.07
CA GLU A 39 11.77 -17.42 12.53
C GLU A 39 13.00 -16.49 12.47
N ASP A 40 12.92 -15.39 11.74
CA ASP A 40 14.00 -14.42 11.58
C ASP A 40 13.89 -13.24 12.55
N VAL A 41 12.86 -13.23 13.40
CA VAL A 41 12.70 -12.27 14.51
C VAL A 41 13.35 -12.83 15.77
N TYR A 42 14.45 -12.24 16.16
CA TYR A 42 15.15 -12.62 17.41
C TYR A 42 14.38 -12.05 18.60
N ILE A 43 14.15 -12.91 19.61
CA ILE A 43 13.43 -12.58 20.83
C ILE A 43 14.29 -12.83 22.06
N GLY A 44 14.23 -11.97 23.05
CA GLY A 44 14.90 -12.19 24.31
C GLY A 44 14.27 -11.40 25.47
N LEU A 45 14.62 -11.77 26.70
CA LEU A 45 14.12 -11.08 27.88
C LEU A 45 14.61 -9.63 27.90
N LEU A 46 13.68 -8.73 28.12
CA LEU A 46 14.00 -7.32 28.35
C LEU A 46 14.64 -7.19 29.73
N GLN A 47 15.90 -6.71 29.78
CA GLN A 47 16.65 -6.53 31.00
C GLN A 47 16.82 -5.03 31.28
N GLU A 48 16.58 -4.63 32.52
CA GLU A 48 16.74 -3.24 32.94
C GLU A 48 18.20 -2.76 32.68
N GLY A 49 18.30 -1.63 31.94
CA GLY A 49 19.58 -1.04 31.51
C GLY A 49 20.24 -1.66 30.30
N LYS A 50 19.49 -2.51 29.54
CA LYS A 50 19.91 -3.10 28.26
C LYS A 50 18.82 -3.00 27.18
N GLU A 51 17.89 -2.08 27.35
CA GLU A 51 16.78 -1.85 26.45
C GLU A 51 17.27 -1.48 25.03
N ASP A 52 18.34 -0.69 24.94
CA ASP A 52 18.95 -0.22 23.68
C ASP A 52 19.52 -1.35 22.79
N ASN A 53 19.61 -2.58 23.31
CA ASN A 53 20.05 -3.73 22.51
C ASN A 53 18.94 -4.30 21.59
N TRP A 54 17.73 -3.81 21.72
CA TRP A 54 16.54 -4.27 20.99
C TRP A 54 15.95 -3.15 20.16
N GLN A 55 15.43 -3.49 18.99
CA GLN A 55 14.80 -2.53 18.09
C GLN A 55 13.34 -2.27 18.46
N LEU A 56 12.64 -3.31 18.93
CA LEU A 56 11.27 -3.22 19.41
C LEU A 56 11.18 -3.83 20.82
N HIS A 57 10.24 -3.32 21.60
CA HIS A 57 9.88 -3.87 22.91
C HIS A 57 8.42 -4.27 22.89
N GLY A 58 8.06 -5.28 23.69
CA GLY A 58 6.67 -5.74 23.76
C GLY A 58 6.45 -6.78 24.85
N GLU A 59 5.24 -7.31 24.87
CA GLU A 59 4.80 -8.32 25.83
C GLU A 59 4.25 -9.54 25.08
N VAL A 60 4.65 -10.73 25.49
CA VAL A 60 4.17 -11.99 24.94
C VAL A 60 2.69 -12.15 25.32
N GLN A 61 1.82 -12.28 24.32
CA GLN A 61 0.37 -12.50 24.50
C GLN A 61 0.03 -13.98 24.51
N SER A 62 0.70 -14.76 23.67
CA SER A 62 0.49 -16.21 23.58
C SER A 62 1.78 -16.94 23.27
N CYS A 63 1.89 -18.21 23.70
CA CYS A 63 3.00 -19.08 23.40
C CYS A 63 2.48 -20.52 23.22
N ILE A 64 2.61 -21.07 22.03
CA ILE A 64 2.07 -22.38 21.64
C ILE A 64 3.20 -23.25 21.07
N PHE A 65 3.39 -24.45 21.62
CA PHE A 65 4.34 -25.42 21.07
C PHE A 65 3.78 -26.09 19.81
N LYS A 66 4.51 -26.00 18.72
CA LYS A 66 4.14 -26.57 17.40
C LYS A 66 4.89 -27.88 17.07
N GLY A 67 5.41 -28.55 18.09
CA GLY A 67 6.10 -29.84 17.95
C GLY A 67 7.61 -29.74 17.75
N VAL A 68 8.12 -28.66 17.18
CA VAL A 68 9.56 -28.41 16.94
C VAL A 68 10.00 -27.07 17.53
N HIS A 69 9.17 -26.05 17.43
CA HIS A 69 9.40 -24.69 17.92
C HIS A 69 8.18 -24.18 18.66
N TYR A 70 8.32 -23.06 19.32
CA TYR A 70 7.22 -22.29 19.90
C TYR A 70 6.83 -21.17 18.94
N GLU A 71 5.52 -21.03 18.72
CA GLU A 71 4.92 -19.90 18.02
C GLU A 71 4.38 -18.96 19.09
N MET A 72 4.86 -17.73 19.08
CA MET A 72 4.49 -16.71 20.04
C MET A 72 3.91 -15.49 19.34
N THR A 73 2.88 -14.93 19.94
CA THR A 73 2.36 -13.63 19.56
C THR A 73 2.86 -12.60 20.53
N VAL A 74 3.53 -11.57 20.04
CA VAL A 74 4.05 -10.45 20.84
C VAL A 74 3.32 -9.17 20.43
N LEU A 75 2.73 -8.49 21.42
CA LEU A 75 2.20 -7.14 21.24
C LEU A 75 3.30 -6.15 21.59
N THR A 76 3.72 -5.35 20.61
CA THR A 76 4.74 -4.33 20.81
C THR A 76 4.19 -3.14 21.62
N ASP A 77 5.07 -2.36 22.24
CA ASP A 77 4.68 -1.17 22.99
C ASP A 77 3.99 -0.11 22.12
N ASN A 78 4.22 -0.15 20.79
CA ASN A 78 3.57 0.70 19.77
C ASN A 78 2.23 0.10 19.26
N GLY A 79 1.78 -1.03 19.81
CA GLY A 79 0.48 -1.63 19.51
C GLY A 79 0.45 -2.58 18.30
N TYR A 80 1.60 -2.95 17.75
CA TYR A 80 1.68 -3.92 16.65
C TYR A 80 1.76 -5.34 17.19
N GLU A 81 1.03 -6.26 16.56
CA GLU A 81 1.05 -7.68 16.87
C GLU A 81 1.99 -8.40 15.92
N LEU A 82 3.03 -9.04 16.46
CA LEU A 82 4.02 -9.78 15.69
C LEU A 82 4.01 -11.26 16.07
N MET A 83 4.01 -12.12 15.05
CA MET A 83 4.18 -13.57 15.21
C MET A 83 5.66 -13.92 15.15
N ILE A 84 6.14 -14.68 16.10
CA ILE A 84 7.54 -15.08 16.27
C ILE A 84 7.64 -16.57 16.45
N GLN A 85 8.65 -17.19 15.85
CA GLN A 85 8.99 -18.60 16.03
C GLN A 85 10.38 -18.73 16.64
N ASP A 86 10.48 -19.38 17.81
CA ASP A 86 11.75 -19.64 18.49
C ASP A 86 11.76 -21.02 19.16
N TYR A 87 12.92 -21.54 19.45
CA TYR A 87 13.08 -22.81 20.18
C TYR A 87 12.90 -22.64 21.69
N HIS A 88 12.94 -21.44 22.21
CA HIS A 88 12.71 -21.10 23.60
C HIS A 88 11.32 -20.55 23.81
N ALA A 89 10.66 -21.01 24.87
CA ALA A 89 9.36 -20.49 25.27
C ALA A 89 9.50 -19.24 26.15
N PHE A 90 8.65 -18.26 25.89
CA PHE A 90 8.42 -17.14 26.80
C PHE A 90 6.95 -17.17 27.22
N GLU A 91 6.69 -17.14 28.52
CA GLU A 91 5.31 -17.22 29.02
C GLU A 91 4.53 -15.92 28.70
N PRO A 92 3.20 -16.02 28.48
CA PRO A 92 2.37 -14.84 28.35
C PRO A 92 2.55 -13.87 29.53
N GLY A 93 2.60 -12.57 29.24
CA GLY A 93 2.92 -11.51 30.19
C GLY A 93 4.42 -11.21 30.35
N THR A 94 5.30 -11.98 29.70
CA THR A 94 6.73 -11.73 29.72
C THR A 94 7.08 -10.52 28.85
N LYS A 95 7.82 -9.56 29.39
CA LYS A 95 8.37 -8.44 28.62
C LYS A 95 9.62 -8.87 27.86
N VAL A 96 9.62 -8.61 26.58
CA VAL A 96 10.64 -9.07 25.63
C VAL A 96 11.11 -7.93 24.74
N GLY A 97 12.37 -8.05 24.31
CA GLY A 97 12.91 -7.24 23.22
C GLY A 97 12.95 -8.07 21.94
N LEU A 98 12.78 -7.41 20.82
CA LEU A 98 12.81 -7.99 19.48
C LEU A 98 13.87 -7.30 18.64
N LEU A 99 14.53 -8.11 17.79
CA LEU A 99 15.54 -7.64 16.86
C LEU A 99 15.39 -8.37 15.53
N VAL A 100 15.47 -7.64 14.42
CA VAL A 100 15.51 -8.18 13.07
C VAL A 100 16.79 -7.70 12.40
N LYS A 101 17.53 -8.62 11.79
CA LYS A 101 18.75 -8.23 11.08
C LYS A 101 18.43 -7.64 9.71
N PRO A 102 19.30 -6.74 9.20
CA PRO A 102 19.11 -6.12 7.90
C PRO A 102 18.90 -7.09 6.73
N GLU A 103 19.60 -8.24 6.76
CA GLU A 103 19.49 -9.29 5.74
C GLU A 103 18.20 -10.11 5.81
N ASP A 104 17.48 -10.05 6.92
CA ASP A 104 16.25 -10.80 7.17
C ASP A 104 14.99 -9.94 6.87
N ILE A 105 15.19 -8.66 6.53
CA ILE A 105 14.14 -7.75 6.09
C ILE A 105 14.11 -7.74 4.57
N GLN A 106 13.01 -8.19 4.00
CA GLN A 106 12.77 -8.14 2.56
C GLN A 106 11.79 -7.02 2.25
N VAL A 107 12.23 -6.02 1.48
CA VAL A 107 11.39 -4.91 1.02
C VAL A 107 10.81 -5.24 -0.34
N MET A 108 9.52 -5.04 -0.49
CA MET A 108 8.78 -5.25 -1.75
C MET A 108 8.04 -3.97 -2.12
N LYS A 109 7.89 -3.74 -3.42
CA LYS A 109 6.96 -2.69 -3.86
C LYS A 109 5.57 -3.06 -3.35
N LYS A 110 4.92 -2.10 -2.70
CA LYS A 110 3.53 -2.27 -2.31
C LYS A 110 2.71 -2.47 -3.59
N GLU A 111 2.09 -3.65 -3.73
CA GLU A 111 1.12 -3.85 -4.79
C GLU A 111 -0.08 -2.96 -4.51
N ARG A 112 -0.16 -1.84 -5.20
CA ARG A 112 -1.35 -1.00 -5.15
C ARG A 112 -2.38 -1.58 -6.10
N LEU A 113 -3.53 -1.90 -5.57
CA LEU A 113 -4.71 -2.21 -6.36
C LEU A 113 -5.27 -0.88 -6.88
N CYS A 114 -4.70 -0.40 -7.98
CA CYS A 114 -5.03 0.88 -8.58
C CYS A 114 -5.26 0.76 -10.08
N ASN A 115 -6.13 1.62 -10.58
CA ASN A 115 -6.24 1.89 -12.00
C ASN A 115 -5.02 2.70 -12.44
N CYS A 116 -4.41 2.31 -13.55
CA CYS A 116 -3.27 3.01 -14.14
C CYS A 116 -3.64 3.46 -15.55
N PHE A 117 -3.48 4.74 -15.82
CA PHE A 117 -3.80 5.35 -17.11
C PHE A 117 -2.63 6.19 -17.62
N GLU A 118 -2.56 6.37 -18.92
CA GLU A 118 -1.72 7.42 -19.51
C GLU A 118 -2.47 8.75 -19.48
N GLY A 119 -1.78 9.83 -19.14
CA GLY A 119 -2.37 11.16 -19.09
C GLY A 119 -1.44 12.26 -19.56
N GLU A 120 -1.99 13.46 -19.70
CA GLU A 120 -1.28 14.68 -20.06
C GLU A 120 -1.64 15.79 -19.08
N VAL A 121 -0.64 16.46 -18.53
CA VAL A 121 -0.84 17.59 -17.61
C VAL A 121 -1.31 18.82 -18.39
N LEU A 122 -2.41 19.42 -17.96
CA LEU A 122 -3.02 20.60 -18.57
C LEU A 122 -2.76 21.85 -17.74
N GLU A 123 -3.18 23.01 -18.27
CA GLU A 123 -3.26 24.26 -17.52
C GLU A 123 -4.34 24.17 -16.42
N ASP A 124 -4.35 25.14 -15.50
CA ASP A 124 -5.36 25.29 -14.45
C ASP A 124 -5.47 24.10 -13.49
N ASN A 125 -4.34 23.45 -13.17
CA ASN A 125 -4.27 22.32 -12.24
C ASN A 125 -5.16 21.14 -12.66
N ARG A 126 -5.09 20.77 -13.91
CA ARG A 126 -5.82 19.64 -14.49
C ARG A 126 -4.90 18.62 -15.15
N VAL A 127 -5.39 17.42 -15.25
CA VAL A 127 -4.79 16.31 -16.01
C VAL A 127 -5.85 15.70 -16.91
N ARG A 128 -5.50 15.37 -18.15
CA ARG A 128 -6.36 14.62 -19.06
C ARG A 128 -5.99 13.16 -19.02
N PHE A 129 -6.95 12.29 -18.76
CA PHE A 129 -6.88 10.85 -18.95
C PHE A 129 -8.29 10.30 -19.20
N LEU A 130 -8.39 9.17 -19.90
CA LEU A 130 -9.67 8.62 -20.39
C LEU A 130 -10.50 9.66 -21.17
N ASP A 131 -9.84 10.46 -21.99
CA ASP A 131 -10.39 11.55 -22.80
C ASP A 131 -11.12 12.66 -22.05
N GLU A 132 -11.10 12.63 -20.69
CA GLU A 132 -11.72 13.61 -19.82
C GLU A 132 -10.69 14.43 -19.03
N GLU A 133 -11.10 15.63 -18.60
CA GLU A 133 -10.27 16.52 -17.82
C GLU A 133 -10.63 16.44 -16.32
N TRP A 134 -9.61 16.16 -15.51
CA TRP A 134 -9.74 15.96 -14.07
C TRP A 134 -8.97 17.00 -13.30
N ASP A 135 -9.59 17.55 -12.25
CA ASP A 135 -8.89 18.45 -11.35
C ASP A 135 -7.87 17.70 -10.49
N ILE A 136 -6.72 18.33 -10.27
CA ILE A 136 -5.66 17.84 -9.38
C ILE A 136 -5.23 18.93 -8.40
N PRO A 137 -4.67 18.61 -7.23
CA PRO A 137 -4.18 19.61 -6.31
C PRO A 137 -3.04 20.43 -6.94
N GLU A 138 -3.03 21.76 -6.72
CA GLU A 138 -1.98 22.66 -7.19
C GLU A 138 -0.57 22.15 -6.89
N ARG A 139 -0.32 21.67 -5.66
CA ARG A 139 0.96 21.08 -5.24
C ARG A 139 1.40 19.86 -6.07
N VAL A 140 0.45 19.18 -6.73
CA VAL A 140 0.75 18.04 -7.62
C VAL A 140 1.06 18.59 -9.00
N ALA A 141 0.25 19.52 -9.52
CA ALA A 141 0.44 20.14 -10.82
C ALA A 141 1.81 20.86 -10.94
N GLU A 142 2.25 21.57 -9.90
CA GLU A 142 3.54 22.30 -9.86
C GLU A 142 4.77 21.41 -10.07
N ARG A 143 4.63 20.09 -9.95
CA ARG A 143 5.73 19.12 -10.14
C ARG A 143 5.98 18.75 -11.59
N PHE A 144 5.10 19.16 -12.50
CA PHE A 144 5.09 18.78 -13.91
C PHE A 144 4.97 20.01 -14.81
N GLU A 145 5.40 19.88 -16.04
CA GLU A 145 5.22 20.90 -17.06
C GLU A 145 3.87 20.70 -17.79
N VAL A 146 3.23 21.78 -18.21
CA VAL A 146 2.03 21.70 -19.04
C VAL A 146 2.37 21.02 -20.36
N GLY A 147 1.59 20.01 -20.74
CA GLY A 147 1.85 19.14 -21.88
C GLY A 147 2.78 17.95 -21.57
N GLU A 148 3.21 17.78 -20.30
CA GLU A 148 4.02 16.61 -19.92
C GLU A 148 3.14 15.37 -19.88
N GLU A 149 3.60 14.30 -20.55
CA GLU A 149 2.97 12.97 -20.47
C GLU A 149 3.30 12.34 -19.11
N VAL A 150 2.28 11.79 -18.44
CA VAL A 150 2.37 11.23 -17.10
C VAL A 150 1.66 9.89 -17.00
N ASP A 151 2.09 9.07 -16.05
CA ASP A 151 1.32 7.92 -15.58
C ASP A 151 0.39 8.40 -14.47
N VAL A 152 -0.91 8.09 -14.60
CA VAL A 152 -1.97 8.44 -13.64
C VAL A 152 -2.37 7.20 -12.87
N GLU A 153 -2.35 7.26 -11.53
CA GLU A 153 -2.82 6.18 -10.67
C GLU A 153 -3.98 6.64 -9.80
N VAL A 154 -5.01 5.78 -9.70
CA VAL A 154 -6.18 5.96 -8.83
C VAL A 154 -6.48 4.63 -8.15
N ASP A 155 -6.43 4.58 -6.81
CA ASP A 155 -6.74 3.36 -6.06
C ASP A 155 -8.21 2.94 -6.31
N PHE A 156 -8.47 1.63 -6.39
CA PHE A 156 -9.81 1.09 -6.66
C PHE A 156 -10.85 1.59 -5.66
N ASN A 157 -10.49 1.74 -4.39
CA ASN A 157 -11.36 2.24 -3.33
C ASN A 157 -11.50 3.76 -3.27
N ARG A 158 -10.93 4.48 -4.23
CA ARG A 158 -11.00 5.95 -4.38
C ARG A 158 -11.79 6.40 -5.59
N VAL A 159 -12.25 5.46 -6.38
CA VAL A 159 -13.23 5.70 -7.43
C VAL A 159 -14.61 5.67 -6.80
N ASN A 160 -15.40 6.73 -7.00
CA ASN A 160 -16.77 6.83 -6.50
C ASN A 160 -17.74 6.72 -7.65
N LEU A 161 -18.75 5.87 -7.49
CA LEU A 161 -19.86 5.74 -8.44
C LEU A 161 -21.04 6.60 -7.97
N GLN A 162 -21.73 7.19 -8.93
CA GLN A 162 -22.91 8.03 -8.73
C GLN A 162 -24.09 7.37 -9.43
N ASP A 163 -25.28 7.38 -8.79
CA ASP A 163 -26.52 6.88 -9.38
C ASP A 163 -26.96 7.67 -10.63
N ASP A 164 -26.60 8.94 -10.67
CA ASP A 164 -26.86 9.80 -11.83
C ASP A 164 -25.57 9.96 -12.64
N GLU A 165 -25.64 9.61 -13.93
CA GLU A 165 -24.50 9.74 -14.85
C GLU A 165 -24.02 11.20 -14.96
N GLU A 166 -24.94 12.18 -14.86
CA GLU A 166 -24.61 13.60 -14.96
C GLU A 166 -23.77 14.13 -13.76
N ASP A 167 -23.77 13.41 -12.64
CA ASP A 167 -22.97 13.72 -11.47
C ASP A 167 -21.52 13.19 -11.55
N GLY A 168 -21.19 12.38 -12.56
CA GLY A 168 -19.85 11.89 -12.88
C GLY A 168 -19.04 12.89 -13.72
N VAL A 169 -17.74 12.70 -13.79
CA VAL A 169 -16.85 13.29 -14.79
C VAL A 169 -16.87 12.40 -16.04
N LEU A 170 -17.02 11.12 -15.83
CA LEU A 170 -17.04 10.08 -16.84
C LEU A 170 -18.26 9.17 -16.58
N CYS A 171 -18.83 8.60 -17.63
CA CYS A 171 -19.96 7.69 -17.53
C CYS A 171 -19.58 6.27 -17.94
N GLY A 172 -20.28 5.30 -17.39
CA GLY A 172 -20.06 3.90 -17.73
C GLY A 172 -21.19 2.98 -17.25
N GLU A 173 -21.01 1.70 -17.52
CA GLU A 173 -21.93 0.63 -17.13
C GLU A 173 -21.22 -0.37 -16.23
N VAL A 174 -21.83 -0.78 -15.14
CA VAL A 174 -21.33 -1.87 -14.30
C VAL A 174 -21.36 -3.17 -15.10
N TYR A 175 -20.19 -3.66 -15.47
CA TYR A 175 -20.01 -4.80 -16.37
C TYR A 175 -19.76 -6.12 -15.64
N PHE A 176 -19.12 -6.06 -14.45
CA PHE A 176 -18.80 -7.24 -13.67
C PHE A 176 -18.77 -6.91 -12.19
N ILE A 177 -19.28 -7.84 -11.37
CA ILE A 177 -19.37 -7.70 -9.92
C ILE A 177 -18.80 -8.95 -9.25
N LEU A 178 -17.84 -8.76 -8.31
CA LEU A 178 -17.27 -9.82 -7.48
C LEU A 178 -17.30 -9.42 -6.01
N TYR A 179 -18.00 -10.17 -5.17
CA TYR A 179 -17.93 -9.99 -3.72
C TYR A 179 -16.67 -10.62 -3.15
N LYS A 180 -15.82 -9.84 -2.47
CA LYS A 180 -14.54 -10.27 -1.89
C LYS A 180 -14.62 -10.63 -0.39
N GLY A 181 -15.82 -10.66 0.18
CA GLY A 181 -16.06 -11.07 1.57
C GLY A 181 -16.36 -9.88 2.50
N ASP A 182 -15.78 -8.73 2.24
CA ASP A 182 -15.97 -7.48 3.00
C ASP A 182 -16.39 -6.30 2.13
N HIS A 183 -16.15 -6.36 0.81
CA HIS A 183 -16.50 -5.34 -0.16
C HIS A 183 -16.82 -5.97 -1.53
N TYR A 184 -17.37 -5.18 -2.44
CA TYR A 184 -17.56 -5.52 -3.85
C TYR A 184 -16.42 -4.96 -4.68
N HIS A 185 -15.87 -5.80 -5.55
CA HIS A 185 -14.97 -5.41 -6.62
C HIS A 185 -15.74 -5.36 -7.91
N LEU A 186 -15.82 -4.19 -8.52
CA LEU A 186 -16.58 -3.95 -9.74
C LEU A 186 -15.62 -3.68 -10.89
N THR A 187 -16.04 -4.07 -12.10
CA THR A 187 -15.50 -3.55 -13.34
C THR A 187 -16.58 -2.66 -13.96
N VAL A 188 -16.28 -1.39 -14.12
CA VAL A 188 -17.15 -0.44 -14.80
C VAL A 188 -16.55 -0.17 -16.17
N ARG A 189 -17.33 -0.41 -17.22
CA ARG A 189 -16.92 -0.14 -18.60
C ARG A 189 -17.42 1.22 -19.02
N THR A 190 -16.50 2.09 -19.42
CA THR A 190 -16.82 3.42 -19.92
C THR A 190 -17.52 3.34 -21.30
N ASP A 191 -18.13 4.43 -21.71
CA ASP A 191 -18.78 4.51 -23.02
C ASP A 191 -17.76 4.40 -24.17
N ASP A 192 -16.50 4.73 -23.93
CA ASP A 192 -15.39 4.61 -24.89
C ASP A 192 -14.74 3.20 -24.88
N GLY A 193 -15.15 2.35 -23.93
CA GLY A 193 -14.76 0.93 -23.86
C GLY A 193 -13.59 0.63 -22.93
N ASP A 194 -13.18 1.57 -22.11
CA ASP A 194 -12.15 1.36 -21.09
C ASP A 194 -12.75 0.71 -19.85
N ASP A 195 -12.00 -0.17 -19.21
CA ASP A 195 -12.39 -0.80 -17.96
C ASP A 195 -11.78 -0.06 -16.76
N ILE A 196 -12.63 0.34 -15.81
CA ILE A 196 -12.26 0.96 -14.53
C ILE A 196 -12.63 0.01 -13.41
N PHE A 197 -11.67 -0.29 -12.54
CA PHE A 197 -11.87 -1.14 -11.36
C PHE A 197 -12.22 -0.30 -10.15
N VAL A 198 -13.24 -0.75 -9.41
CA VAL A 198 -13.79 -0.05 -8.24
C VAL A 198 -13.99 -1.01 -7.08
N ASP A 199 -13.44 -0.68 -5.91
CA ASP A 199 -13.74 -1.36 -4.65
C ASP A 199 -14.72 -0.51 -3.83
N THR A 200 -15.92 -1.03 -3.57
CA THR A 200 -16.99 -0.30 -2.87
C THR A 200 -17.77 -1.20 -1.92
N ASN A 201 -18.40 -0.59 -0.91
CA ASN A 201 -19.40 -1.25 -0.06
C ASN A 201 -20.83 -1.05 -0.56
N ASP A 202 -21.02 -0.18 -1.55
CA ASP A 202 -22.31 0.07 -2.16
C ASP A 202 -22.71 -1.11 -3.05
N VAL A 203 -24.01 -1.38 -3.11
CA VAL A 203 -24.57 -2.48 -3.88
C VAL A 203 -25.03 -1.95 -5.23
N TRP A 204 -24.49 -2.53 -6.27
CA TRP A 204 -24.81 -2.23 -7.68
C TRP A 204 -25.26 -3.49 -8.39
N ASP A 205 -26.06 -3.36 -9.44
CA ASP A 205 -26.47 -4.45 -10.29
C ASP A 205 -25.71 -4.44 -11.63
N ASP A 206 -25.57 -5.61 -12.24
CA ASP A 206 -24.97 -5.76 -13.57
C ASP A 206 -25.84 -5.00 -14.60
N GLY A 207 -25.20 -4.14 -15.38
CA GLY A 207 -25.86 -3.25 -16.33
C GLY A 207 -26.30 -1.90 -15.78
N ASP A 208 -26.05 -1.60 -14.50
CA ASP A 208 -26.33 -0.28 -13.94
C ASP A 208 -25.47 0.79 -14.63
N ARG A 209 -26.14 1.86 -15.07
CA ARG A 209 -25.48 3.05 -15.61
C ARG A 209 -25.06 3.95 -14.47
N VAL A 210 -23.81 4.41 -14.48
CA VAL A 210 -23.20 5.15 -13.38
C VAL A 210 -22.37 6.33 -13.87
N GLY A 211 -22.37 7.40 -13.07
CA GLY A 211 -21.37 8.45 -13.15
C GLY A 211 -20.13 8.08 -12.35
N ILE A 212 -18.95 8.30 -12.92
CA ILE A 212 -17.66 7.97 -12.30
C ILE A 212 -16.98 9.26 -11.83
N ARG A 213 -16.55 9.28 -10.59
CA ARG A 213 -15.92 10.43 -9.98
C ARG A 213 -14.71 10.04 -9.13
N VAL A 214 -13.65 10.85 -9.19
CA VAL A 214 -12.48 10.73 -8.33
C VAL A 214 -12.20 12.09 -7.70
N ALA A 215 -12.04 12.12 -6.39
CA ALA A 215 -11.66 13.37 -5.75
C ALA A 215 -10.22 13.74 -6.13
N PRO A 216 -9.93 15.02 -6.42
CA PRO A 216 -8.63 15.49 -6.90
C PRO A 216 -7.43 15.01 -6.08
N SER A 217 -7.60 14.92 -4.74
CA SER A 217 -6.55 14.48 -3.80
C SER A 217 -6.14 13.03 -3.95
N TYR A 218 -6.91 12.21 -4.65
CA TYR A 218 -6.65 10.78 -4.86
C TYR A 218 -6.10 10.46 -6.26
N ILE A 219 -5.96 11.47 -7.12
CA ILE A 219 -5.29 11.32 -8.41
C ILE A 219 -3.80 11.54 -8.19
N ARG A 220 -3.01 10.50 -8.44
CA ARG A 220 -1.55 10.54 -8.32
C ARG A 220 -0.93 10.56 -9.71
N LEU A 221 0.08 11.42 -9.87
CA LEU A 221 0.82 11.57 -11.13
C LEU A 221 2.27 11.16 -10.93
N TYR A 222 2.78 10.39 -11.89
CA TYR A 222 4.16 9.97 -11.97
C TYR A 222 4.75 10.33 -13.34
N LYS A 223 6.04 10.66 -13.37
CA LYS A 223 6.73 10.83 -14.65
C LYS A 223 6.75 9.50 -15.39
N LYS A 224 6.38 9.53 -16.66
CA LYS A 224 6.38 8.36 -17.52
C LYS A 224 7.74 7.67 -17.45
N SER A 225 7.78 6.42 -17.04
CA SER A 225 9.01 5.64 -16.96
C SER A 225 9.61 5.54 -18.35
N GLN A 226 10.81 6.10 -18.55
CA GLN A 226 11.56 5.82 -19.76
C GLN A 226 11.94 4.33 -19.73
N GLU A 227 11.25 3.51 -20.49
CA GLU A 227 11.75 2.16 -20.76
C GLU A 227 13.17 2.27 -21.31
N PRO A 228 14.13 1.53 -20.74
CA PRO A 228 15.47 1.51 -21.31
C PRO A 228 15.36 0.94 -22.73
N GLY A 229 15.46 1.84 -23.71
CA GLY A 229 15.33 1.51 -25.11
C GLY A 229 16.14 0.28 -25.47
N THR A 230 15.46 -0.72 -26.01
CA THR A 230 16.04 -1.88 -26.69
C THR A 230 16.94 -1.35 -27.81
N LYS A 231 18.24 -1.25 -27.53
CA LYS A 231 19.22 -1.03 -28.60
C LYS A 231 19.30 -2.32 -29.41
N ASN A 232 18.81 -2.25 -30.64
CA ASN A 232 19.10 -3.21 -31.70
C ASN A 232 20.61 -3.35 -31.95
#